data_20c4c35b19c0abbd6be0e4f098c1ae74
#
_entry.id   20c4c35b19c0abbd6be0e4f098c1ae74
#
_cell.length_a   1.000
_cell.length_b   1.000
_cell.length_c   1.000
_cell.angle_alpha   90.00
_cell.angle_beta   90.00
_cell.angle_gamma   90.00
#
_symmetry.space_group_name_H-M   'P 1'
#
loop_
_entity.id
_entity.type
_entity.pdbx_description
1 polymer ?
#
loop_
_entity_poly.entity_id
_entity_poly.type
_entity_poly.pdbx_seq_one_letter_code
_entity_poly.pdbx_strand_id
1 'polypeptide(L)'
;DRRMLDVGTGTGLIALMLAQRSAAWITAVDIDVECATQAAENFAASPWADRLDAVSVAVQRYDPVEKFDLIVSNPPYYVDSLLSPDEGRNTARHAAGLPFGELAAAVVRLLSPGGRFALVLPPVEMQRFRSAALGRLYPVRWTEVCSTPRRGVRRILAEFCTTPVPAPEPARLIIELGGPDSYTEDYR
;
A
#
# COMPACT_ATOMS: atom_id res chain seq x y z
N ASP A 1 -13.93 -16.49 -6.16
CA ASP A 1 -14.08 -15.16 -5.49
C ASP A 1 -12.72 -14.51 -5.39
N ARG A 2 -12.65 -13.18 -5.62
CA ARG A 2 -11.38 -12.44 -5.52
C ARG A 2 -10.96 -12.29 -4.07
N ARG A 3 -9.65 -12.44 -3.82
CA ARG A 3 -9.04 -12.24 -2.52
C ARG A 3 -8.06 -11.06 -2.57
N MET A 4 -8.14 -10.19 -1.58
CA MET A 4 -7.27 -9.01 -1.49
C MET A 4 -6.56 -8.96 -0.14
N LEU A 5 -5.35 -8.42 -0.12
CA LEU A 5 -4.53 -8.23 1.09
C LEU A 5 -4.16 -6.74 1.21
N ASP A 6 -4.41 -6.18 2.38
CA ASP A 6 -3.93 -4.84 2.77
C ASP A 6 -2.75 -5.00 3.75
N VAL A 7 -1.55 -4.58 3.34
CA VAL A 7 -0.31 -4.75 4.11
C VAL A 7 0.06 -3.45 4.81
N GLY A 8 0.20 -3.51 6.15
CA GLY A 8 0.38 -2.33 6.98
C GLY A 8 -0.91 -1.51 7.03
N THR A 9 -2.00 -2.19 7.37
CA THR A 9 -3.36 -1.65 7.22
C THR A 9 -3.66 -0.47 8.17
N GLY A 10 -2.89 -0.33 9.26
CA GLY A 10 -3.19 0.65 10.29
C GLY A 10 -4.61 0.44 10.85
N THR A 11 -5.46 1.44 10.72
CA THR A 11 -6.86 1.38 11.18
C THR A 11 -7.83 0.71 10.20
N GLY A 12 -7.34 0.09 9.12
CA GLY A 12 -8.18 -0.63 8.16
C GLY A 12 -8.81 0.22 7.05
N LEU A 13 -8.39 1.47 6.89
CA LEU A 13 -9.02 2.40 5.96
C LEU A 13 -8.99 1.91 4.51
N ILE A 14 -7.85 1.45 4.01
CA ILE A 14 -7.71 0.98 2.63
C ILE A 14 -8.55 -0.28 2.41
N ALA A 15 -8.52 -1.21 3.35
CA ALA A 15 -9.36 -2.41 3.31
C ALA A 15 -10.85 -2.08 3.23
N LEU A 16 -11.35 -1.13 4.01
CA LEU A 16 -12.73 -0.63 3.95
C LEU A 16 -13.07 0.00 2.59
N MET A 17 -12.16 0.80 2.03
CA MET A 17 -12.34 1.39 0.69
C MET A 17 -12.39 0.33 -0.41
N LEU A 18 -11.61 -0.74 -0.30
CA LEU A 18 -11.66 -1.89 -1.22
C LEU A 18 -12.97 -2.66 -1.06
N ALA A 19 -13.44 -2.87 0.16
CA ALA A 19 -14.72 -3.53 0.45
C ALA A 19 -15.90 -2.75 -0.12
N GLN A 20 -15.88 -1.42 -0.01
CA GLN A 20 -16.91 -0.55 -0.59
C GLN A 20 -17.01 -0.69 -2.12
N ARG A 21 -15.90 -0.99 -2.80
CA ARG A 21 -15.79 -0.96 -4.28
C ARG A 21 -15.77 -2.34 -4.92
N SER A 22 -15.79 -3.41 -4.14
CA SER A 22 -15.70 -4.78 -4.65
C SER A 22 -16.48 -5.76 -3.77
N ALA A 23 -16.75 -6.95 -4.30
CA ALA A 23 -17.30 -8.09 -3.55
C ALA A 23 -16.19 -9.06 -3.08
N ALA A 24 -14.93 -8.63 -3.04
CA ALA A 24 -13.81 -9.47 -2.67
C ALA A 24 -13.78 -9.78 -1.16
N TRP A 25 -13.15 -10.88 -0.81
CA TRP A 25 -12.71 -11.17 0.56
C TRP A 25 -11.39 -10.43 0.81
N ILE A 26 -11.31 -9.67 1.88
CA ILE A 26 -10.17 -8.82 2.16
C ILE A 26 -9.59 -9.18 3.52
N THR A 27 -8.32 -9.52 3.52
CA THR A 27 -7.53 -9.66 4.74
C THR A 27 -6.64 -8.43 4.89
N ALA A 28 -6.58 -7.89 6.09
CA ALA A 28 -5.72 -6.77 6.44
C ALA A 28 -4.70 -7.23 7.48
N VAL A 29 -3.42 -6.96 7.26
CA VAL A 29 -2.36 -7.34 8.20
C VAL A 29 -1.60 -6.12 8.69
N ASP A 30 -1.31 -6.11 9.98
CA ASP A 30 -0.40 -5.14 10.60
C ASP A 30 0.46 -5.84 11.65
N ILE A 31 1.70 -5.39 11.81
CA ILE A 31 2.60 -5.90 12.87
C ILE A 31 2.20 -5.34 14.23
N ASP A 32 1.59 -4.15 14.25
CA ASP A 32 1.11 -3.50 15.45
C ASP A 32 -0.25 -4.09 15.85
N VAL A 33 -0.29 -4.66 17.06
CA VAL A 33 -1.49 -5.27 17.64
C VAL A 33 -2.62 -4.25 17.82
N GLU A 34 -2.29 -3.01 18.23
CA GLU A 34 -3.28 -1.96 18.46
C GLU A 34 -3.92 -1.53 17.13
N CYS A 35 -3.10 -1.39 16.08
CA CYS A 35 -3.58 -1.11 14.73
C CYS A 35 -4.51 -2.23 14.21
N ALA A 36 -4.09 -3.48 14.34
CA ALA A 36 -4.90 -4.63 13.89
C ALA A 36 -6.23 -4.74 14.68
N THR A 37 -6.19 -4.47 15.98
CA THR A 37 -7.40 -4.45 16.83
C THR A 37 -8.36 -3.34 16.39
N GLN A 38 -7.86 -2.12 16.18
CA GLN A 38 -8.68 -1.01 15.70
C GLN A 38 -9.26 -1.28 14.31
N ALA A 39 -8.48 -1.93 13.42
CA ALA A 39 -8.99 -2.34 12.11
C ALA A 39 -10.14 -3.35 12.25
N ALA A 40 -10.01 -4.35 13.13
CA ALA A 40 -11.05 -5.34 13.39
C ALA A 40 -12.35 -4.69 13.93
N GLU A 41 -12.24 -3.73 14.85
CA GLU A 41 -13.38 -2.96 15.36
C GLU A 41 -14.08 -2.16 14.25
N ASN A 42 -13.31 -1.48 13.41
CA ASN A 42 -13.82 -0.72 12.28
C ASN A 42 -14.50 -1.63 11.25
N PHE A 43 -13.97 -2.82 11.00
CA PHE A 43 -14.56 -3.83 10.11
C PHE A 43 -15.88 -4.33 10.67
N ALA A 44 -15.93 -4.69 11.96
CA ALA A 44 -17.14 -5.16 12.63
C ALA A 44 -18.26 -4.11 12.60
N ALA A 45 -17.93 -2.82 12.66
CA ALA A 45 -18.87 -1.71 12.56
C ALA A 45 -19.30 -1.37 11.12
N SER A 46 -18.69 -1.98 10.11
CA SER A 46 -18.95 -1.68 8.69
C SER A 46 -20.05 -2.57 8.10
N PRO A 47 -20.69 -2.15 6.99
CA PRO A 47 -21.63 -2.99 6.24
C PRO A 47 -20.99 -4.22 5.59
N TRP A 48 -19.67 -4.37 5.64
CA TRP A 48 -18.88 -5.41 4.96
C TRP A 48 -18.16 -6.34 5.94
N ALA A 49 -18.61 -6.38 7.21
CA ALA A 49 -18.01 -7.17 8.27
C ALA A 49 -17.86 -8.67 7.94
N ASP A 50 -18.75 -9.20 7.11
CA ASP A 50 -18.80 -10.61 6.70
C ASP A 50 -17.64 -11.06 5.80
N ARG A 51 -16.90 -10.12 5.22
CA ARG A 51 -15.81 -10.39 4.25
C ARG A 51 -14.52 -9.62 4.50
N LEU A 52 -14.39 -9.04 5.68
CA LEU A 52 -13.21 -8.34 6.15
C LEU A 52 -12.61 -9.06 7.35
N ASP A 53 -11.31 -9.27 7.33
CA ASP A 53 -10.57 -9.86 8.43
C ASP A 53 -9.30 -9.06 8.72
N ALA A 54 -8.98 -8.88 10.01
CA ALA A 54 -7.77 -8.19 10.46
C ALA A 54 -6.91 -9.12 11.30
N VAL A 55 -5.63 -9.23 10.93
CA VAL A 55 -4.68 -10.13 11.57
C VAL A 55 -3.44 -9.37 12.04
N SER A 56 -3.13 -9.48 13.34
CA SER A 56 -1.88 -8.95 13.87
C SER A 56 -0.73 -9.90 13.55
N VAL A 57 0.02 -9.58 12.48
CA VAL A 57 1.15 -10.39 12.04
C VAL A 57 2.10 -9.57 11.17
N ALA A 58 3.39 -9.83 11.28
CA ALA A 58 4.36 -9.33 10.31
C ALA A 58 4.13 -10.02 8.96
N VAL A 59 3.99 -9.26 7.86
CA VAL A 59 3.72 -9.81 6.52
C VAL A 59 4.77 -10.83 6.07
N GLN A 60 6.01 -10.73 6.54
CA GLN A 60 7.09 -11.68 6.27
C GLN A 60 6.77 -13.08 6.79
N ARG A 61 5.98 -13.18 7.88
CA ARG A 61 5.58 -14.42 8.57
C ARG A 61 4.15 -14.84 8.25
N TYR A 62 3.38 -13.98 7.57
CA TYR A 62 2.01 -14.29 7.20
C TYR A 62 2.01 -15.37 6.12
N ASP A 63 1.45 -16.53 6.43
CA ASP A 63 1.44 -17.73 5.56
C ASP A 63 0.01 -18.26 5.40
N PRO A 64 -0.82 -17.62 4.58
CA PRO A 64 -2.19 -18.04 4.31
C PRO A 64 -2.23 -19.26 3.38
N VAL A 65 -3.30 -20.05 3.47
CA VAL A 65 -3.53 -21.21 2.58
C VAL A 65 -3.68 -20.77 1.12
N GLU A 66 -4.35 -19.63 0.89
CA GLU A 66 -4.66 -19.14 -0.44
C GLU A 66 -3.94 -17.82 -0.72
N LYS A 67 -3.53 -17.64 -1.97
CA LYS A 67 -2.89 -16.42 -2.45
C LYS A 67 -3.90 -15.31 -2.79
N PHE A 68 -3.39 -14.12 -3.05
CA PHE A 68 -4.20 -12.92 -3.28
C PHE A 68 -4.12 -12.44 -4.74
N ASP A 69 -5.26 -12.03 -5.27
CA ASP A 69 -5.36 -11.45 -6.62
C ASP A 69 -4.93 -9.99 -6.65
N LEU A 70 -5.07 -9.30 -5.51
CA LEU A 70 -4.60 -7.94 -5.29
C LEU A 70 -3.96 -7.83 -3.91
N ILE A 71 -2.76 -7.30 -3.88
CA ILE A 71 -2.11 -6.84 -2.64
C ILE A 71 -1.98 -5.32 -2.71
N VAL A 72 -2.33 -4.63 -1.65
CA VAL A 72 -2.17 -3.17 -1.55
C VAL A 72 -1.30 -2.82 -0.36
N SER A 73 -0.57 -1.71 -0.43
CA SER A 73 0.17 -1.19 0.70
C SER A 73 0.38 0.32 0.59
N ASN A 74 0.25 0.99 1.71
CA ASN A 74 0.74 2.35 1.94
C ASN A 74 1.71 2.32 3.13
N PRO A 75 2.91 1.74 2.96
CA PRO A 75 3.82 1.50 4.06
C PRO A 75 4.38 2.81 4.63
N PRO A 76 4.74 2.86 5.92
CA PRO A 76 5.47 3.99 6.47
C PRO A 76 6.83 4.14 5.77
N TYR A 77 7.15 5.36 5.30
CA TYR A 77 8.33 5.64 4.47
C TYR A 77 9.36 6.56 5.16
N TYR A 78 9.25 6.77 6.47
CA TYR A 78 10.15 7.65 7.22
C TYR A 78 11.46 6.97 7.65
N VAL A 79 12.11 6.20 6.76
CA VAL A 79 13.30 5.42 7.13
C VAL A 79 14.55 6.29 7.32
N ASP A 80 14.60 7.53 6.74
CA ASP A 80 15.79 8.40 6.79
C ASP A 80 15.49 9.90 6.93
N SER A 81 14.28 10.34 7.19
CA SER A 81 14.00 11.75 7.30
C SER A 81 14.02 12.23 8.75
N LEU A 82 15.08 12.96 9.11
CA LEU A 82 15.26 13.78 10.31
C LEU A 82 14.95 13.02 11.62
N LEU A 83 16.02 12.58 12.27
CA LEU A 83 16.03 12.17 13.66
C LEU A 83 15.21 13.17 14.48
N SER A 84 14.05 12.76 14.98
CA SER A 84 13.37 13.53 16.01
C SER A 84 14.31 13.63 17.20
N PRO A 85 14.36 14.75 17.96
CA PRO A 85 15.16 14.84 19.18
C PRO A 85 14.82 13.79 20.25
N ASP A 86 13.78 13.00 20.02
CA ASP A 86 13.28 11.96 20.92
C ASP A 86 13.78 10.57 20.44
N GLU A 87 14.90 10.13 21.01
CA GLU A 87 15.58 8.87 20.67
C GLU A 87 14.67 7.63 20.85
N GLY A 88 13.75 7.65 21.81
CA GLY A 88 12.83 6.55 22.08
C GLY A 88 11.82 6.31 20.94
N ARG A 89 11.34 7.38 20.31
CA ARG A 89 10.42 7.28 19.15
C ARG A 89 11.14 6.87 17.86
N ASN A 90 12.42 7.22 17.73
CA ASN A 90 13.21 6.84 16.56
C ASN A 90 13.51 5.34 16.56
N THR A 91 13.85 4.77 17.71
CA THR A 91 14.13 3.32 17.85
C THR A 91 12.89 2.47 17.54
N ALA A 92 11.71 2.88 18.00
CA ALA A 92 10.45 2.20 17.70
C ALA A 92 10.07 2.29 16.21
N ARG A 93 10.29 3.45 15.56
CA ARG A 93 10.03 3.65 14.13
C ARG A 93 11.02 2.91 13.23
N HIS A 94 12.29 2.82 13.61
CA HIS A 94 13.30 2.04 12.89
C HIS A 94 13.08 0.51 13.06
N ALA A 95 12.59 0.07 14.21
CA ALA A 95 12.25 -1.33 14.45
C ALA A 95 10.94 -1.76 13.77
N ALA A 96 10.01 -0.82 13.51
CA ALA A 96 8.72 -1.09 12.88
C ALA A 96 8.72 -0.93 11.36
N GLY A 97 9.79 -0.40 10.75
CA GLY A 97 9.88 -0.21 9.29
C GLY A 97 10.01 -1.54 8.56
N LEU A 98 9.06 -1.86 7.69
CA LEU A 98 9.15 -3.00 6.76
C LEU A 98 10.17 -2.67 5.66
N PRO A 99 11.35 -3.33 5.59
CA PRO A 99 12.32 -3.11 4.53
C PRO A 99 11.71 -3.43 3.15
N PHE A 100 11.96 -2.59 2.16
CA PHE A 100 11.37 -2.75 0.83
C PHE A 100 11.70 -4.10 0.17
N GLY A 101 12.91 -4.65 0.43
CA GLY A 101 13.29 -5.97 -0.05
C GLY A 101 12.44 -7.10 0.56
N GLU A 102 12.09 -6.97 1.84
CA GLU A 102 11.22 -7.92 2.55
C GLU A 102 9.76 -7.77 2.12
N LEU A 103 9.27 -6.54 1.94
CA LEU A 103 7.96 -6.30 1.35
C LEU A 103 7.86 -6.93 -0.05
N ALA A 104 8.83 -6.69 -0.93
CA ALA A 104 8.86 -7.27 -2.27
C ALA A 104 8.88 -8.81 -2.23
N ALA A 105 9.66 -9.41 -1.34
CA ALA A 105 9.71 -10.87 -1.18
C ALA A 105 8.37 -11.44 -0.67
N ALA A 106 7.73 -10.79 0.31
CA ALA A 106 6.43 -11.18 0.82
C ALA A 106 5.35 -11.08 -0.27
N VAL A 107 5.33 -9.97 -1.02
CA VAL A 107 4.41 -9.78 -2.15
C VAL A 107 4.53 -10.90 -3.19
N VAL A 108 5.76 -11.21 -3.63
CA VAL A 108 5.99 -12.30 -4.61
C VAL A 108 5.49 -13.65 -4.09
N ARG A 109 5.67 -13.93 -2.81
CA ARG A 109 5.20 -15.16 -2.17
C ARG A 109 3.68 -15.24 -2.07
N LEU A 110 3.02 -14.13 -1.75
CA LEU A 110 1.60 -14.05 -1.45
C LEU A 110 0.70 -13.78 -2.67
N LEU A 111 1.27 -13.27 -3.75
CA LEU A 111 0.50 -12.92 -4.96
C LEU A 111 0.15 -14.17 -5.77
N SER A 112 -1.10 -14.26 -6.21
CA SER A 112 -1.55 -15.31 -7.13
C SER A 112 -0.95 -15.11 -8.54
N PRO A 113 -0.89 -16.14 -9.39
CA PRO A 113 -0.52 -15.98 -10.78
C PRO A 113 -1.43 -14.96 -11.48
N GLY A 114 -0.86 -13.94 -12.11
CA GLY A 114 -1.61 -12.84 -12.74
C GLY A 114 -2.13 -11.77 -11.78
N GLY A 115 -1.91 -11.92 -10.47
CA GLY A 115 -2.27 -10.93 -9.46
C GLY A 115 -1.52 -9.60 -9.61
N ARG A 116 -1.96 -8.59 -8.88
CA ARG A 116 -1.40 -7.24 -8.88
C ARG A 116 -1.00 -6.79 -7.48
N PHE A 117 0.09 -6.05 -7.41
CA PHE A 117 0.49 -5.35 -6.20
C PHE A 117 0.39 -3.84 -6.42
N ALA A 118 -0.45 -3.16 -5.67
CA ALA A 118 -0.62 -1.70 -5.70
C ALA A 118 0.10 -1.06 -4.52
N LEU A 119 0.92 -0.05 -4.81
CA LEU A 119 1.78 0.61 -3.84
C LEU A 119 1.70 2.13 -4.01
N VAL A 120 1.63 2.87 -2.91
CA VAL A 120 1.75 4.33 -2.91
C VAL A 120 2.96 4.75 -2.09
N LEU A 121 3.86 5.52 -2.71
CA LEU A 121 5.06 6.06 -2.06
C LEU A 121 5.41 7.45 -2.60
N PRO A 122 6.18 8.26 -1.84
CA PRO A 122 6.86 9.41 -2.41
C PRO A 122 7.86 8.99 -3.50
N PRO A 123 8.26 9.90 -4.42
CA PRO A 123 9.11 9.55 -5.56
C PRO A 123 10.44 8.88 -5.20
N VAL A 124 11.14 9.38 -4.17
CA VAL A 124 12.44 8.84 -3.75
C VAL A 124 12.28 7.42 -3.20
N GLU A 125 11.29 7.20 -2.34
CA GLU A 125 10.99 5.89 -1.75
C GLU A 125 10.50 4.90 -2.81
N MET A 126 9.75 5.36 -3.80
CA MET A 126 9.34 4.51 -4.92
C MET A 126 10.54 4.03 -5.74
N GLN A 127 11.55 4.87 -5.97
CA GLN A 127 12.78 4.44 -6.63
C GLN A 127 13.57 3.43 -5.78
N ARG A 128 13.66 3.64 -4.46
CA ARG A 128 14.27 2.69 -3.52
C ARG A 128 13.54 1.34 -3.54
N PHE A 129 12.19 1.37 -3.53
CA PHE A 129 11.38 0.15 -3.66
C PHE A 129 11.65 -0.57 -4.98
N ARG A 130 11.66 0.14 -6.11
CA ARG A 130 11.96 -0.45 -7.43
C ARG A 130 13.32 -1.12 -7.46
N SER A 131 14.34 -0.50 -6.88
CA SER A 131 15.68 -1.08 -6.80
C SER A 131 15.69 -2.36 -5.96
N ALA A 132 14.99 -2.37 -4.83
CA ALA A 132 14.87 -3.55 -3.96
C ALA A 132 14.04 -4.69 -4.57
N ALA A 133 13.09 -4.36 -5.43
CA ALA A 133 12.19 -5.30 -6.10
C ALA A 133 12.70 -5.75 -7.49
N LEU A 134 13.90 -5.29 -7.92
CA LEU A 134 14.44 -5.56 -9.25
C LEU A 134 14.51 -7.06 -9.55
N GLY A 135 14.04 -7.45 -10.74
CA GLY A 135 13.98 -8.84 -11.19
C GLY A 135 12.87 -9.68 -10.55
N ARG A 136 12.04 -9.12 -9.66
CA ARG A 136 10.95 -9.82 -8.97
C ARG A 136 9.58 -9.21 -9.27
N LEU A 137 9.49 -7.88 -9.29
CA LEU A 137 8.26 -7.15 -9.54
C LEU A 137 8.48 -6.15 -10.69
N TYR A 138 7.54 -6.12 -11.61
CA TYR A 138 7.58 -5.32 -12.83
C TYR A 138 6.40 -4.35 -12.84
N PRO A 139 6.63 -3.04 -13.03
CA PRO A 139 5.55 -2.07 -13.05
C PRO A 139 4.65 -2.27 -14.28
N VAL A 140 3.33 -2.28 -14.07
CA VAL A 140 2.30 -2.38 -15.12
C VAL A 140 1.46 -1.11 -15.22
N ARG A 141 1.46 -0.28 -14.17
CA ARG A 141 0.81 1.01 -14.13
C ARG A 141 1.62 1.97 -13.29
N TRP A 142 1.65 3.23 -13.72
CA TRP A 142 2.41 4.27 -13.04
C TRP A 142 1.68 5.60 -13.13
N THR A 143 1.35 6.20 -11.99
CA THR A 143 0.65 7.48 -11.94
C THR A 143 1.39 8.43 -11.00
N GLU A 144 1.82 9.56 -11.55
CA GLU A 144 2.44 10.65 -10.81
C GLU A 144 1.37 11.60 -10.27
N VAL A 145 1.29 11.72 -8.96
CA VAL A 145 0.30 12.56 -8.27
C VAL A 145 0.93 13.88 -7.88
N CYS A 146 0.33 14.97 -8.37
CA CYS A 146 0.67 16.35 -8.05
C CYS A 146 -0.48 17.02 -7.29
N SER A 147 -0.19 17.78 -6.22
CA SER A 147 -1.24 18.51 -5.51
C SER A 147 -1.89 19.56 -6.41
N THR A 148 -1.09 20.31 -7.17
CA THR A 148 -1.55 21.31 -8.14
C THR A 148 -0.70 21.28 -9.41
N PRO A 149 -1.12 21.87 -10.54
CA PRO A 149 -0.35 21.87 -11.79
C PRO A 149 1.08 22.45 -11.68
N ARG A 150 1.29 23.35 -10.73
CA ARG A 150 2.58 24.04 -10.52
C ARG A 150 3.50 23.34 -9.52
N ARG A 151 3.00 22.34 -8.79
CA ARG A 151 3.81 21.59 -7.81
C ARG A 151 4.35 20.31 -8.43
N GLY A 152 5.55 19.93 -8.01
CA GLY A 152 6.16 18.66 -8.39
C GLY A 152 5.39 17.45 -7.86
N VAL A 153 5.77 16.27 -8.35
CA VAL A 153 5.20 14.98 -7.95
C VAL A 153 5.37 14.76 -6.44
N ARG A 154 4.27 14.49 -5.77
CA ARG A 154 4.23 14.25 -4.31
C ARG A 154 4.13 12.78 -3.95
N ARG A 155 3.42 12.01 -4.78
CA ARG A 155 3.22 10.57 -4.62
C ARG A 155 3.28 9.91 -5.98
N ILE A 156 3.65 8.64 -5.96
CA ILE A 156 3.53 7.74 -7.09
C ILE A 156 2.59 6.63 -6.67
N LEU A 157 1.56 6.40 -7.47
CA LEU A 157 0.71 5.23 -7.40
C LEU A 157 1.22 4.26 -8.45
N ALA A 158 1.65 3.09 -8.07
CA ALA A 158 2.16 2.10 -9.00
C ALA A 158 1.51 0.74 -8.77
N GLU A 159 1.23 0.04 -9.87
CA GLU A 159 0.87 -1.37 -9.84
C GLU A 159 2.01 -2.19 -10.41
N PHE A 160 2.23 -3.35 -9.81
CA PHE A 160 3.27 -4.29 -10.20
C PHE A 160 2.68 -5.69 -10.44
N CYS A 161 3.38 -6.49 -11.24
CA CYS A 161 3.15 -7.92 -11.39
C CYS A 161 4.46 -8.70 -11.26
N THR A 162 4.38 -10.02 -11.18
CA THR A 162 5.55 -10.91 -11.09
C THR A 162 6.09 -11.36 -12.44
N THR A 163 5.39 -11.07 -13.54
CA THR A 163 5.82 -11.43 -14.90
C THR A 163 6.50 -10.25 -15.55
N PRO A 164 7.66 -10.44 -16.22
CA PRO A 164 8.31 -9.38 -16.97
C PRO A 164 7.40 -8.77 -18.03
N VAL A 165 7.27 -7.46 -18.02
CA VAL A 165 6.48 -6.67 -18.99
C VAL A 165 7.22 -5.37 -19.32
N PRO A 166 6.96 -4.74 -20.48
CA PRO A 166 7.45 -3.40 -20.76
C PRO A 166 7.04 -2.40 -19.70
N ALA A 167 7.90 -1.44 -19.40
CA ALA A 167 7.57 -0.37 -18.47
C ALA A 167 6.36 0.46 -18.99
N PRO A 168 5.39 0.80 -18.16
CA PRO A 168 4.24 1.60 -18.58
C PRO A 168 4.65 3.06 -18.80
N GLU A 169 3.94 3.73 -19.70
CA GLU A 169 4.01 5.18 -19.81
C GLU A 169 3.43 5.82 -18.53
N PRO A 170 4.13 6.79 -17.92
CA PRO A 170 3.63 7.48 -16.74
C PRO A 170 2.37 8.31 -17.04
N ALA A 171 1.29 8.06 -16.30
CA ALA A 171 0.14 8.96 -16.25
C ALA A 171 0.38 10.04 -15.20
N ARG A 172 -0.35 11.17 -15.31
CA ARG A 172 -0.28 12.25 -14.34
C ARG A 172 -1.66 12.55 -13.78
N LEU A 173 -1.78 12.62 -12.46
CA LEU A 173 -2.98 13.00 -11.73
C LEU A 173 -2.71 14.31 -10.98
N ILE A 174 -3.53 15.31 -11.24
CA ILE A 174 -3.52 16.59 -10.52
C ILE A 174 -4.72 16.60 -9.59
N ILE A 175 -4.52 16.86 -8.29
CA ILE A 175 -5.61 16.83 -7.31
C ILE A 175 -6.45 18.09 -7.39
N GLU A 176 -5.80 19.27 -7.37
CA GLU A 176 -6.46 20.59 -7.29
C GLU A 176 -5.97 21.54 -8.37
N LEU A 177 -6.83 22.43 -8.82
CA LEU A 177 -6.50 23.49 -9.77
C LEU A 177 -5.88 24.75 -9.13
N GLY A 178 -5.82 24.79 -7.77
CA GLY A 178 -5.15 25.85 -7.01
C GLY A 178 -6.07 26.84 -6.28
N GLY A 179 -7.35 26.54 -6.16
CA GLY A 179 -8.32 27.27 -5.34
C GLY A 179 -8.98 26.35 -4.30
N PRO A 180 -9.66 26.87 -3.28
CA PRO A 180 -10.42 26.06 -2.33
C PRO A 180 -11.42 25.17 -3.07
N ASP A 181 -11.48 23.89 -2.69
CA ASP A 181 -12.41 22.88 -3.25
C ASP A 181 -12.40 22.70 -4.78
N SER A 182 -11.33 23.19 -5.43
CA SER A 182 -11.16 23.11 -6.88
C SER A 182 -10.53 21.79 -7.33
N TYR A 183 -11.11 20.65 -6.97
CA TYR A 183 -10.63 19.33 -7.38
C TYR A 183 -10.81 19.14 -8.89
N THR A 184 -9.83 18.48 -9.51
CA THR A 184 -9.92 18.11 -10.94
C THR A 184 -10.98 17.01 -11.17
N GLU A 185 -11.46 16.89 -12.39
CA GLU A 185 -12.40 15.82 -12.78
C GLU A 185 -11.74 14.44 -12.64
N ASP A 186 -10.46 14.32 -12.99
CA ASP A 186 -9.71 13.07 -12.90
C ASP A 186 -9.52 12.58 -11.44
N TYR A 187 -9.64 13.49 -10.46
CA TYR A 187 -9.51 13.13 -9.04
C TYR A 187 -10.86 12.80 -8.39
N ARG A 188 -11.98 13.33 -8.88
CA ARG A 188 -13.33 13.07 -8.37
C ARG A 188 -13.85 11.71 -8.80
#